data_d3a7ac54b1e607c1a8f562555402efb2
#
_entry.id   d3a7ac54b1e607c1a8f562555402efb2
#
_cell.length_a   1.000
_cell.length_b   1.000
_cell.length_c   1.000
_cell.angle_alpha   90.00
_cell.angle_beta   90.00
_cell.angle_gamma   90.00
#
_symmetry.space_group_name_H-M   'P 1'
#
loop_
_entity.id
_entity.type
_entity.pdbx_description
1 polymer ?
#
loop_
_entity_poly.entity_id
_entity_poly.type
_entity_poly.pdbx_seq_one_letter_code
_entity_poly.pdbx_strand_id
1 'polypeptide(L)'
;LYDLLIEYRKIAENRQSELTSVSTAALADVLQYIEKNYSGQIKLGDMAQTAGITEQHLCRLFKKNFQMRPMEYLAKVRIQHAKEMLVYSEKNISEIAKATGFPDNSYFSALFKKYEGITPGEYRGVK
;
A
#
# COMPACT_ATOMS: atom_id res chain seq x y z
N LEU A 1 -6.00 -0.42 5.60
CA LEU A 1 -4.77 0.17 6.07
C LEU A 1 -4.51 -0.13 7.55
N TYR A 2 -5.52 -0.01 8.38
CA TYR A 2 -5.39 -0.32 9.81
C TYR A 2 -4.98 -1.76 10.05
N ASP A 3 -5.54 -2.71 9.29
CA ASP A 3 -5.20 -4.11 9.44
C ASP A 3 -3.73 -4.37 9.15
N LEU A 4 -3.18 -3.70 8.13
CA LEU A 4 -1.79 -3.83 7.76
C LEU A 4 -0.86 -3.26 8.84
N LEU A 5 -1.24 -2.13 9.44
CA LEU A 5 -0.48 -1.54 10.53
C LEU A 5 -0.51 -2.41 11.78
N ILE A 6 -1.64 -3.04 12.07
CA ILE A 6 -1.77 -3.96 13.19
C ILE A 6 -0.85 -5.17 12.99
N GLU A 7 -0.79 -5.72 11.78
CA GLU A 7 0.12 -6.82 11.47
C GLU A 7 1.57 -6.42 11.69
N TYR A 8 1.96 -5.22 11.27
CA TYR A 8 3.31 -4.73 11.50
C TYR A 8 3.62 -4.66 13.00
N ARG A 9 2.71 -4.15 13.82
CA ARG A 9 2.90 -4.06 15.26
C ARG A 9 3.09 -5.44 15.89
N LYS A 10 2.31 -6.43 15.46
CA LYS A 10 2.46 -7.81 15.94
C LYS A 10 3.85 -8.35 15.64
N ILE A 11 4.35 -8.09 14.43
CA ILE A 11 5.69 -8.51 14.04
C ILE A 11 6.72 -7.88 14.98
N ALA A 12 6.63 -6.57 15.21
CA ALA A 12 7.58 -5.85 16.07
C ALA A 12 7.55 -6.39 17.50
N GLU A 13 6.38 -6.66 18.03
CA GLU A 13 6.22 -7.13 19.41
C GLU A 13 6.76 -8.54 19.61
N ASN A 14 6.66 -9.38 18.59
CA ASN A 14 7.05 -10.79 18.70
C ASN A 14 8.51 -11.07 18.37
N ARG A 15 9.26 -10.07 17.98
CA ARG A 15 10.63 -10.25 17.51
C ARG A 15 11.66 -10.02 18.62
N GLN A 16 12.53 -11.01 18.80
CA GLN A 16 13.50 -11.00 19.89
C GLN A 16 14.95 -11.02 19.42
N SER A 17 15.24 -11.41 18.18
CA SER A 17 16.61 -11.52 17.68
C SER A 17 17.05 -10.24 16.95
N GLU A 18 18.37 -10.01 16.90
CA GLU A 18 18.93 -8.85 16.20
C GLU A 18 18.61 -8.87 14.70
N LEU A 19 18.71 -10.03 14.05
CA LEU A 19 18.36 -10.16 12.63
C LEU A 19 16.91 -9.79 12.40
N THR A 20 16.07 -10.20 13.31
CA THR A 20 14.65 -9.89 13.25
C THR A 20 14.40 -8.41 13.49
N SER A 21 15.15 -7.79 14.41
CA SER A 21 15.05 -6.34 14.66
C SER A 21 15.45 -5.53 13.43
N VAL A 22 16.52 -5.94 12.73
CA VAL A 22 16.95 -5.27 11.49
C VAL A 22 15.86 -5.40 10.42
N SER A 23 15.30 -6.60 10.25
CA SER A 23 14.22 -6.82 9.28
C SER A 23 12.99 -6.01 9.63
N THR A 24 12.66 -5.91 10.92
CA THR A 24 11.53 -5.12 11.40
C THR A 24 11.73 -3.64 11.11
N ALA A 25 12.95 -3.12 11.36
CA ALA A 25 13.27 -1.73 11.08
C ALA A 25 13.18 -1.43 9.58
N ALA A 26 13.72 -2.33 8.75
CA ALA A 26 13.66 -2.18 7.30
C ALA A 26 12.21 -2.15 6.82
N LEU A 27 11.39 -3.06 7.32
CA LEU A 27 9.98 -3.11 6.96
C LEU A 27 9.25 -1.83 7.39
N ALA A 28 9.52 -1.34 8.59
CA ALA A 28 8.93 -0.09 9.07
C ALA A 28 9.27 1.09 8.16
N ASP A 29 10.53 1.17 7.73
CA ASP A 29 10.98 2.25 6.84
C ASP A 29 10.23 2.19 5.52
N VAL A 30 10.05 1.00 4.95
CA VAL A 30 9.32 0.84 3.69
C VAL A 30 7.86 1.22 3.84
N LEU A 31 7.21 0.77 4.91
CA LEU A 31 5.80 1.08 5.15
C LEU A 31 5.59 2.59 5.30
N GLN A 32 6.48 3.26 6.01
CA GLN A 32 6.43 4.70 6.17
C GLN A 32 6.65 5.42 4.83
N TYR A 33 7.60 4.93 4.04
CA TYR A 33 7.88 5.49 2.73
C TYR A 33 6.66 5.38 1.81
N ILE A 34 6.00 4.21 1.81
CA ILE A 34 4.79 3.98 1.02
C ILE A 34 3.70 4.98 1.43
N GLU A 35 3.46 5.12 2.73
CA GLU A 35 2.41 6.00 3.23
C GLU A 35 2.66 7.46 2.86
N LYS A 36 3.90 7.89 2.87
CA LYS A 36 4.24 9.27 2.52
C LYS A 36 4.23 9.54 1.02
N ASN A 37 4.47 8.50 0.20
CA ASN A 37 4.73 8.69 -1.22
C ASN A 37 3.79 7.92 -2.14
N TYR A 38 2.71 7.34 -1.63
CA TYR A 38 1.83 6.45 -2.41
C TYR A 38 1.26 7.13 -3.66
N SER A 39 1.05 8.43 -3.61
CA SER A 39 0.46 9.17 -4.74
C SER A 39 1.45 9.48 -5.85
N GLY A 40 2.74 9.20 -5.64
CA GLY A 40 3.77 9.45 -6.64
C GLY A 40 4.19 8.20 -7.39
N GLN A 41 5.23 8.35 -8.19
CA GLN A 41 5.81 7.24 -8.95
C GLN A 41 6.76 6.47 -8.02
N ILE A 42 6.33 5.32 -7.55
CA ILE A 42 7.16 4.47 -6.69
C ILE A 42 7.50 3.19 -7.43
N LYS A 43 8.78 2.87 -7.47
CA LYS A 43 9.28 1.61 -8.04
C LYS A 43 9.76 0.71 -6.92
N LEU A 44 9.83 -0.59 -7.19
CA LEU A 44 10.31 -1.58 -6.22
C LEU A 44 11.72 -1.22 -5.72
N GLY A 45 12.59 -0.76 -6.63
CA GLY A 45 13.94 -0.33 -6.25
C GLY A 45 13.96 0.84 -5.29
N ASP A 46 13.02 1.77 -5.43
CA ASP A 46 12.91 2.92 -4.52
C ASP A 46 12.60 2.46 -3.11
N MET A 47 11.68 1.52 -2.97
CA MET A 47 11.31 0.96 -1.67
C MET A 47 12.48 0.25 -1.01
N ALA A 48 13.19 -0.58 -1.79
CA ALA A 48 14.33 -1.34 -1.29
C ALA A 48 15.46 -0.41 -0.86
N GLN A 49 15.73 0.62 -1.66
CA GLN A 49 16.77 1.60 -1.35
C GLN A 49 16.48 2.35 -0.05
N THR A 50 15.23 2.68 0.19
CA THR A 50 14.81 3.37 1.42
C THR A 50 15.21 2.59 2.67
N ALA A 51 15.14 1.27 2.59
CA ALA A 51 15.46 0.40 3.72
C ALA A 51 16.90 -0.15 3.67
N GLY A 52 17.66 0.17 2.62
CA GLY A 52 19.02 -0.32 2.47
C GLY A 52 19.11 -1.82 2.24
N ILE A 53 18.14 -2.42 1.60
CA ILE A 53 18.10 -3.86 1.32
C ILE A 53 17.89 -4.09 -0.18
N THR A 54 18.08 -5.34 -0.60
CA THR A 54 17.84 -5.71 -2.00
C THR A 54 16.36 -5.86 -2.29
N GLU A 55 15.99 -5.79 -3.57
CA GLU A 55 14.60 -6.02 -3.98
C GLU A 55 14.14 -7.43 -3.60
N GLN A 56 15.03 -8.42 -3.76
CA GLN A 56 14.70 -9.79 -3.40
C GLN A 56 14.41 -9.93 -1.90
N HIS A 57 15.23 -9.29 -1.07
CA HIS A 57 15.02 -9.31 0.37
C HIS A 57 13.70 -8.64 0.73
N LEU A 58 13.41 -7.51 0.09
CA LEU A 58 12.14 -6.80 0.31
C LEU A 58 10.95 -7.69 -0.04
N CYS A 59 10.99 -8.35 -1.19
CA CYS A 59 9.92 -9.26 -1.60
C CYS A 59 9.72 -10.39 -0.59
N ARG A 60 10.81 -10.96 -0.07
CA ARG A 60 10.71 -12.01 0.94
C ARG A 60 10.07 -11.50 2.23
N LEU A 61 10.45 -10.30 2.67
CA LEU A 61 9.86 -9.70 3.88
C LEU A 61 8.36 -9.48 3.73
N PHE A 62 7.93 -8.95 2.58
CA PHE A 62 6.51 -8.74 2.34
C PHE A 62 5.75 -10.04 2.23
N LYS A 63 6.31 -11.03 1.53
CA LYS A 63 5.66 -12.33 1.42
C LYS A 63 5.50 -13.00 2.79
N LYS A 64 6.54 -12.93 3.60
CA LYS A 64 6.53 -13.54 4.93
C LYS A 64 5.53 -12.88 5.86
N ASN A 65 5.45 -11.55 5.84
CA ASN A 65 4.69 -10.80 6.84
C ASN A 65 3.28 -10.42 6.39
N PHE A 66 3.06 -10.26 5.09
CA PHE A 66 1.77 -9.80 4.55
C PHE A 66 1.19 -10.74 3.50
N GLN A 67 1.91 -11.79 3.11
CA GLN A 67 1.49 -12.74 2.08
C GLN A 67 1.20 -12.08 0.74
N MET A 68 1.92 -11.01 0.42
CA MET A 68 1.76 -10.30 -0.83
C MET A 68 3.07 -9.64 -1.24
N ARG A 69 3.13 -9.17 -2.48
CA ARG A 69 4.31 -8.45 -2.99
C ARG A 69 4.26 -6.98 -2.58
N PRO A 70 5.42 -6.30 -2.50
CA PRO A 70 5.43 -4.87 -2.13
C PRO A 70 4.58 -3.99 -3.03
N MET A 71 4.58 -4.22 -4.35
CA MET A 71 3.78 -3.42 -5.28
C MET A 71 2.29 -3.67 -5.11
N GLU A 72 1.91 -4.87 -4.72
CA GLU A 72 0.52 -5.20 -4.39
C GLU A 72 0.08 -4.46 -3.12
N TYR A 73 0.98 -4.41 -2.15
CA TYR A 73 0.72 -3.65 -0.92
C TYR A 73 0.51 -2.16 -1.24
N LEU A 74 1.37 -1.60 -2.09
CA LEU A 74 1.22 -0.21 -2.54
C LEU A 74 -0.14 0.01 -3.20
N ALA A 75 -0.55 -0.91 -4.07
CA ALA A 75 -1.85 -0.80 -4.73
C ALA A 75 -2.99 -0.77 -3.72
N LYS A 76 -2.92 -1.61 -2.69
CA LYS A 76 -3.94 -1.65 -1.64
C LYS A 76 -3.96 -0.37 -0.81
N VAL A 77 -2.80 0.22 -0.54
CA VAL A 77 -2.72 1.51 0.14
C VAL A 77 -3.40 2.60 -0.69
N ARG A 78 -3.12 2.64 -1.99
CA ARG A 78 -3.75 3.59 -2.91
C ARG A 78 -5.27 3.42 -2.94
N ILE A 79 -5.75 2.18 -2.98
CA ILE A 79 -7.19 1.90 -2.97
C ILE A 79 -7.81 2.37 -1.65
N GLN A 80 -7.14 2.16 -0.54
CA GLN A 80 -7.66 2.61 0.77
C GLN A 80 -7.82 4.13 0.80
N HIS A 81 -6.83 4.87 0.31
CA HIS A 81 -6.93 6.33 0.23
C HIS A 81 -8.01 6.76 -0.76
N ALA A 82 -8.17 6.03 -1.85
CA ALA A 82 -9.24 6.31 -2.82
C ALA A 82 -10.62 6.14 -2.18
N LYS A 83 -10.80 5.12 -1.36
CA LYS A 83 -12.07 4.89 -0.65
C LYS A 83 -12.40 6.07 0.25
N GLU A 84 -11.41 6.59 0.95
CA GLU A 84 -11.60 7.77 1.80
C GLU A 84 -12.01 8.99 0.98
N MET A 85 -11.36 9.20 -0.16
CA MET A 85 -11.69 10.32 -1.04
C MET A 85 -13.09 10.19 -1.65
N LEU A 86 -13.50 8.95 -1.96
CA LEU A 86 -14.85 8.69 -2.49
C LEU A 86 -15.93 9.08 -1.47
N VAL A 87 -15.65 8.88 -0.19
CA VAL A 87 -16.60 9.17 0.89
C VAL A 87 -16.54 10.63 1.32
N TYR A 88 -15.33 11.18 1.46
CA TYR A 88 -15.14 12.45 2.14
C TYR A 88 -14.78 13.62 1.22
N SER A 89 -14.71 13.44 -0.08
CA SER A 89 -14.39 14.54 -1.00
C SER A 89 -15.39 14.60 -2.15
N GLU A 90 -15.39 15.75 -2.83
CA GLU A 90 -16.23 15.99 -4.00
C GLU A 90 -15.49 15.67 -5.31
N LYS A 91 -14.25 15.16 -5.23
CA LYS A 91 -13.45 14.83 -6.41
C LYS A 91 -14.15 13.78 -7.26
N ASN A 92 -14.06 13.95 -8.59
CA ASN A 92 -14.60 12.93 -9.48
C ASN A 92 -13.65 11.72 -9.55
N ILE A 93 -14.09 10.64 -10.19
CA ILE A 93 -13.33 9.39 -10.22
C ILE A 93 -11.95 9.59 -10.85
N SER A 94 -11.86 10.34 -11.94
CA SER A 94 -10.59 10.64 -12.60
C SER A 94 -9.63 11.39 -11.68
N GLU A 95 -10.14 12.37 -10.96
CA GLU A 95 -9.34 13.14 -10.02
C GLU A 95 -8.82 12.27 -8.88
N ILE A 96 -9.65 11.36 -8.38
CA ILE A 96 -9.27 10.44 -7.33
C ILE A 96 -8.18 9.47 -7.82
N ALA A 97 -8.34 8.94 -9.03
CA ALA A 97 -7.34 8.07 -9.62
C ALA A 97 -5.98 8.76 -9.66
N LYS A 98 -5.96 10.00 -10.15
CA LYS A 98 -4.73 10.77 -10.23
C LYS A 98 -4.15 11.09 -8.86
N ALA A 99 -5.00 11.51 -7.93
CA ALA A 99 -4.58 11.90 -6.58
C ALA A 99 -4.01 10.72 -5.78
N THR A 100 -4.37 9.50 -6.14
CA THR A 100 -3.89 8.30 -5.44
C THR A 100 -2.77 7.59 -6.19
N GLY A 101 -2.29 8.15 -7.30
CA GLY A 101 -1.10 7.66 -7.97
C GLY A 101 -1.33 6.64 -9.08
N PHE A 102 -2.57 6.47 -9.51
CA PHE A 102 -2.85 5.54 -10.62
C PHE A 102 -2.58 6.20 -11.96
N PRO A 103 -2.10 5.44 -12.96
CA PRO A 103 -1.72 6.01 -14.24
C PRO A 103 -2.92 6.54 -15.04
N ASP A 104 -4.08 5.90 -14.90
CA ASP A 104 -5.28 6.36 -15.58
C ASP A 104 -6.54 5.83 -14.89
N ASN A 105 -7.68 6.34 -15.33
CA ASN A 105 -8.97 6.01 -14.75
C ASN A 105 -9.37 4.55 -14.98
N SER A 106 -9.08 4.01 -16.15
CA SER A 106 -9.44 2.63 -16.49
C SER A 106 -8.70 1.63 -15.60
N TYR A 107 -7.41 1.84 -15.43
CA TYR A 107 -6.60 0.98 -14.55
C TYR A 107 -7.09 1.07 -13.11
N PHE A 108 -7.32 2.28 -12.63
CA PHE A 108 -7.85 2.51 -11.28
C PHE A 108 -9.17 1.78 -11.07
N SER A 109 -10.13 1.97 -11.97
CA SER A 109 -11.46 1.39 -11.83
C SER A 109 -11.42 -0.14 -11.83
N ALA A 110 -10.62 -0.73 -12.71
CA ALA A 110 -10.47 -2.18 -12.78
C ALA A 110 -9.87 -2.74 -11.50
N LEU A 111 -8.83 -2.11 -10.99
CA LEU A 111 -8.15 -2.57 -9.78
C LEU A 111 -9.04 -2.39 -8.55
N PHE A 112 -9.74 -1.26 -8.48
CA PHE A 112 -10.69 -0.99 -7.39
C PHE A 112 -11.76 -2.09 -7.34
N LYS A 113 -12.35 -2.40 -8.50
CA LYS A 113 -13.36 -3.45 -8.57
C LYS A 113 -12.80 -4.80 -8.18
N LYS A 114 -11.56 -5.09 -8.58
CA LYS A 114 -10.90 -6.34 -8.22
C LYS A 114 -10.78 -6.51 -6.70
N TYR A 115 -10.38 -5.45 -5.99
CA TYR A 115 -10.17 -5.51 -4.56
C TYR A 115 -11.44 -5.28 -3.73
N GLU A 116 -12.36 -4.45 -4.21
CA GLU A 116 -13.54 -4.08 -3.44
C GLU A 116 -14.83 -4.78 -3.89
N GLY A 117 -14.81 -5.43 -5.06
CA GLY A 117 -15.98 -6.13 -5.57
C GLY A 117 -16.96 -5.26 -6.37
N ILE A 118 -16.86 -3.95 -6.25
CA ILE A 118 -17.71 -3.01 -6.99
C ILE A 118 -16.86 -1.88 -7.55
N THR A 119 -17.43 -1.11 -8.48
CA THR A 119 -16.70 0.01 -9.09
C THR A 119 -16.59 1.19 -8.13
N PRO A 120 -15.65 2.11 -8.37
CA PRO A 120 -15.56 3.32 -7.53
C PRO A 120 -16.85 4.13 -7.52
N GLY A 121 -17.52 4.25 -8.66
CA GLY A 121 -18.79 4.97 -8.74
C GLY A 121 -19.88 4.30 -7.91
N GLU A 122 -19.96 2.96 -7.98
CA GLU A 122 -20.90 2.20 -7.17
C GLU A 122 -20.58 2.34 -5.69
N TYR A 123 -19.30 2.31 -5.34
CA TYR A 123 -18.87 2.48 -3.96
C TYR A 123 -19.32 3.82 -3.38
N ARG A 124 -19.16 4.89 -4.16
CA ARG A 124 -19.59 6.23 -3.74
C ARG A 124 -21.10 6.29 -3.54
N GLY A 125 -21.86 5.60 -4.37
CA GLY A 125 -23.31 5.58 -4.28
C GLY A 125 -23.87 4.76 -3.15
N VAL A 126 -23.07 3.83 -2.60
CA VAL A 126 -23.53 2.91 -1.55
C VAL A 126 -23.61 3.56 -0.17
N LYS A 127 -22.79 4.57 0.09
CA LYS A 127 -22.74 5.17 1.42
C LYS A 127 -24.00 5.94 1.84
#